data_5ccbc2be2b56d2ff9a691d35669def4b
#
_entry.id   5ccbc2be2b56d2ff9a691d35669def4b
#
_cell.length_a   1.000
_cell.length_b   1.000
_cell.length_c   1.000
_cell.angle_alpha   90.00
_cell.angle_beta   90.00
_cell.angle_gamma   90.00
#
_symmetry.space_group_name_H-M   'P 1'
#
loop_
_entity.id
_entity.type
_entity.pdbx_description
1 polymer ?
#
loop_
_entity_poly.entity_id
_entity_poly.type
_entity_poly.pdbx_seq_one_letter_code
_entity_poly.pdbx_strand_id
1 'polypeptide(L)'
;MRTLRSFLFNLILYISVIPISITIIILFPFFKTSALQKIASKWIFFILYSLKLICGVSWTIKGAENLPDEPCILVSNHQGAWESFFLQTLYFPSSSIIKKELLYIPFFGWALACLKPIHLKRSKKLVSLKKVIKDGSKKLANGVSLIIFPEGTRARPQKGLKTFSNSCGLLSVKNNVPIIPICHNSGLFWKNRAFNKHSGEIKVLIGAPLYGENAKDATNKAFNWIEKNFKEIN
;
A
#
# COMPACT_ATOMS: atom_id res chain seq x y z
N MET A 1 24.09 -2.24 -18.38
CA MET A 1 22.85 -3.05 -18.54
C MET A 1 21.74 -2.68 -17.53
N ARG A 2 22.00 -2.60 -16.21
CA ARG A 2 20.97 -2.28 -15.18
C ARG A 2 20.28 -0.93 -15.39
N THR A 3 21.05 0.13 -15.67
CA THR A 3 20.50 1.48 -15.90
C THR A 3 19.57 1.52 -17.13
N LEU A 4 19.94 0.86 -18.23
CA LEU A 4 19.10 0.77 -19.42
C LEU A 4 17.79 0.02 -19.15
N ARG A 5 17.85 -1.12 -18.44
CA ARG A 5 16.63 -1.86 -18.02
C ARG A 5 15.71 -1.00 -17.15
N SER A 6 16.30 -0.28 -16.19
CA SER A 6 15.55 0.63 -15.34
C SER A 6 14.94 1.82 -16.10
N PHE A 7 15.64 2.32 -17.12
CA PHE A 7 15.13 3.35 -18.01
C PHE A 7 13.91 2.86 -18.81
N LEU A 8 14.02 1.71 -19.46
CA LEU A 8 12.92 1.10 -20.21
C LEU A 8 11.70 0.85 -19.33
N PHE A 9 11.91 0.31 -18.13
CA PHE A 9 10.83 0.10 -17.18
C PHE A 9 10.16 1.43 -16.74
N ASN A 10 10.96 2.45 -16.41
CA ASN A 10 10.42 3.76 -16.03
C ASN A 10 9.65 4.40 -17.20
N LEU A 11 10.12 4.24 -18.43
CA LEU A 11 9.43 4.73 -19.63
C LEU A 11 8.04 4.09 -19.76
N ILE A 12 7.96 2.76 -19.63
CA ILE A 12 6.68 2.04 -19.65
C ILE A 12 5.77 2.51 -18.52
N LEU A 13 6.29 2.63 -17.30
CA LEU A 13 5.53 3.11 -16.15
C LEU A 13 4.92 4.50 -16.39
N TYR A 14 5.74 5.47 -16.82
CA TYR A 14 5.29 6.85 -16.99
C TYR A 14 4.42 7.06 -18.24
N ILE A 15 4.64 6.33 -19.32
CA ILE A 15 3.79 6.40 -20.51
C ILE A 15 2.43 5.73 -20.22
N SER A 16 2.42 4.55 -19.60
CA SER A 16 1.19 3.79 -19.38
C SER A 16 0.29 4.38 -18.30
N VAL A 17 0.82 5.18 -17.36
CA VAL A 17 0.00 5.81 -16.33
C VAL A 17 -0.99 6.84 -16.90
N ILE A 18 -0.70 7.46 -18.04
CA ILE A 18 -1.57 8.46 -18.65
C ILE A 18 -2.86 7.82 -19.18
N PRO A 19 -2.82 6.82 -20.10
CA PRO A 19 -4.04 6.22 -20.63
C PRO A 19 -4.88 5.53 -19.55
N ILE A 20 -4.28 4.82 -18.59
CA ILE A 20 -5.06 4.23 -17.50
C ILE A 20 -5.73 5.29 -16.61
N SER A 21 -5.05 6.42 -16.38
CA SER A 21 -5.62 7.53 -15.61
C SER A 21 -6.82 8.14 -16.34
N ILE A 22 -6.71 8.38 -17.65
CA ILE A 22 -7.81 8.88 -18.49
C ILE A 22 -8.98 7.89 -18.46
N THR A 23 -8.71 6.59 -18.61
CA THR A 23 -9.73 5.54 -18.53
C THR A 23 -10.49 5.57 -17.19
N ILE A 24 -9.78 5.64 -16.07
CA ILE A 24 -10.40 5.71 -14.73
C ILE A 24 -11.26 6.98 -14.59
N ILE A 25 -10.77 8.13 -15.06
CA ILE A 25 -11.51 9.41 -14.98
C ILE A 25 -12.80 9.36 -15.80
N ILE A 26 -12.74 8.84 -17.03
CA ILE A 26 -13.92 8.71 -17.92
C ILE A 26 -14.93 7.72 -17.32
N LEU A 27 -14.47 6.61 -16.76
CA LEU A 27 -15.34 5.57 -16.20
C LEU A 27 -15.90 5.93 -14.81
N PHE A 28 -15.31 6.90 -14.11
CA PHE A 28 -15.68 7.25 -12.74
C PHE A 28 -17.16 7.58 -12.54
N PRO A 29 -17.86 8.33 -13.42
CA PRO A 29 -19.28 8.62 -13.26
C PRO A 29 -20.18 7.37 -13.41
N PHE A 30 -19.72 6.34 -14.10
CA PHE A 30 -20.53 5.17 -14.49
C PHE A 30 -20.28 3.94 -13.62
N PHE A 31 -19.17 3.87 -12.90
CA PHE A 31 -18.75 2.66 -12.17
C PHE A 31 -18.53 2.92 -10.68
N LYS A 32 -18.84 1.89 -9.88
CA LYS A 32 -18.51 1.87 -8.44
C LYS A 32 -16.98 1.87 -8.24
N THR A 33 -16.52 2.47 -7.14
CA THR A 33 -15.09 2.55 -6.80
C THR A 33 -14.37 1.18 -6.83
N SER A 34 -15.04 0.10 -6.38
CA SER A 34 -14.46 -1.25 -6.41
C SER A 34 -14.18 -1.75 -7.84
N ALA A 35 -15.04 -1.43 -8.81
CA ALA A 35 -14.82 -1.79 -10.21
C ALA A 35 -13.64 -1.00 -10.80
N LEU A 36 -13.55 0.29 -10.50
CA LEU A 36 -12.41 1.13 -10.91
C LEU A 36 -11.08 0.64 -10.30
N GLN A 37 -11.10 0.21 -9.05
CA GLN A 37 -9.94 -0.39 -8.39
C GLN A 37 -9.51 -1.70 -9.07
N LYS A 38 -10.45 -2.56 -9.48
CA LYS A 38 -10.15 -3.76 -10.26
C LYS A 38 -9.53 -3.43 -11.63
N ILE A 39 -9.99 -2.36 -12.29
CA ILE A 39 -9.37 -1.87 -13.53
C ILE A 39 -7.94 -1.37 -13.26
N ALA A 40 -7.76 -0.55 -12.23
CA ALA A 40 -6.44 -0.06 -11.81
C ALA A 40 -5.49 -1.22 -11.45
N SER A 41 -5.99 -2.27 -10.78
CA SER A 41 -5.17 -3.42 -10.41
C SER A 41 -4.66 -4.21 -11.61
N LYS A 42 -5.41 -4.30 -12.71
CA LYS A 42 -4.93 -4.92 -13.96
C LYS A 42 -3.73 -4.16 -14.52
N TRP A 43 -3.78 -2.82 -14.51
CA TRP A 43 -2.63 -2.01 -14.88
C TRP A 43 -1.46 -2.17 -13.89
N ILE A 44 -1.73 -2.24 -12.59
CA ILE A 44 -0.69 -2.51 -11.59
C ILE A 44 -0.01 -3.85 -11.90
N PHE A 45 -0.74 -4.92 -12.16
CA PHE A 45 -0.16 -6.20 -12.55
C PHE A 45 0.68 -6.08 -13.83
N PHE A 46 0.21 -5.36 -14.84
CA PHE A 46 1.01 -5.08 -16.05
C PHE A 46 2.36 -4.42 -15.69
N ILE A 47 2.36 -3.42 -14.80
CA ILE A 47 3.60 -2.75 -14.34
C ILE A 47 4.50 -3.70 -13.54
N LEU A 48 3.94 -4.52 -12.63
CA LEU A 48 4.72 -5.46 -11.86
C LEU A 48 5.33 -6.58 -12.73
N TYR A 49 4.60 -7.07 -13.72
CA TYR A 49 5.13 -8.04 -14.71
C TYR A 49 6.17 -7.40 -15.62
N SER A 50 5.98 -6.16 -16.06
CA SER A 50 7.00 -5.40 -16.80
C SER A 50 8.28 -5.24 -15.98
N LEU A 51 8.16 -4.97 -14.67
CA LEU A 51 9.30 -4.91 -13.75
C LEU A 51 10.02 -6.26 -13.67
N LYS A 52 9.26 -7.36 -13.59
CA LYS A 52 9.81 -8.72 -13.58
C LYS A 52 10.57 -9.04 -14.87
N LEU A 53 9.96 -8.79 -16.02
CA LEU A 53 10.54 -9.12 -17.32
C LEU A 53 11.78 -8.26 -17.65
N ILE A 54 11.71 -6.95 -17.39
CA ILE A 54 12.74 -6.00 -17.80
C ILE A 54 13.86 -5.91 -16.76
N CYS A 55 13.49 -5.79 -15.47
CA CYS A 55 14.47 -5.57 -14.41
C CYS A 55 14.81 -6.85 -13.62
N GLY A 56 14.12 -7.97 -13.86
CA GLY A 56 14.35 -9.23 -13.14
C GLY A 56 13.92 -9.17 -11.67
N VAL A 57 12.87 -8.40 -11.35
CA VAL A 57 12.32 -8.31 -9.99
C VAL A 57 11.07 -9.18 -9.91
N SER A 58 11.21 -10.37 -9.39
CA SER A 58 10.10 -11.29 -9.11
C SER A 58 9.53 -11.09 -7.70
N TRP A 59 8.45 -11.80 -7.37
CA TRP A 59 7.90 -11.82 -6.00
C TRP A 59 7.24 -13.14 -5.69
N THR A 60 7.25 -13.49 -4.40
CA THR A 60 6.52 -14.62 -3.81
C THR A 60 5.63 -14.12 -2.69
N ILE A 61 4.50 -14.78 -2.47
CA ILE A 61 3.54 -14.46 -1.43
C ILE A 61 3.33 -15.71 -0.58
N LYS A 62 3.41 -15.54 0.74
CA LYS A 62 3.03 -16.57 1.72
C LYS A 62 1.96 -16.01 2.65
N GLY A 63 0.97 -16.81 2.99
CA GLY A 63 -0.11 -16.43 3.89
C GLY A 63 -1.24 -15.67 3.19
N ALA A 64 -1.42 -15.80 1.87
CA ALA A 64 -2.53 -15.16 1.16
C ALA A 64 -3.90 -15.62 1.67
N GLU A 65 -3.99 -16.84 2.18
CA GLU A 65 -5.14 -17.45 2.84
C GLU A 65 -5.56 -16.75 4.14
N ASN A 66 -4.70 -15.92 4.71
CA ASN A 66 -4.99 -15.12 5.91
C ASN A 66 -5.82 -13.84 5.63
N LEU A 67 -6.04 -13.52 4.35
CA LEU A 67 -6.89 -12.37 3.99
C LEU A 67 -8.35 -12.74 4.24
N PRO A 68 -9.07 -12.01 5.11
CA PRO A 68 -10.47 -12.31 5.40
C PRO A 68 -11.39 -11.81 4.28
N ASP A 69 -12.59 -12.37 4.20
CA ASP A 69 -13.64 -11.84 3.32
C ASP A 69 -14.25 -10.53 3.86
N GLU A 70 -14.20 -10.35 5.18
CA GLU A 70 -14.69 -9.17 5.90
C GLU A 70 -13.72 -7.99 5.81
N PRO A 71 -14.22 -6.73 5.94
CA PRO A 71 -13.37 -5.56 5.96
C PRO A 71 -12.27 -5.63 7.02
N CYS A 72 -11.05 -5.31 6.64
CA CYS A 72 -9.87 -5.39 7.51
C CYS A 72 -8.94 -4.19 7.33
N ILE A 73 -7.91 -4.13 8.16
CA ILE A 73 -6.85 -3.13 8.08
C ILE A 73 -5.55 -3.83 7.67
N LEU A 74 -5.15 -3.68 6.42
CA LEU A 74 -3.86 -4.14 5.93
C LEU A 74 -2.77 -3.20 6.44
N VAL A 75 -1.90 -3.69 7.30
CA VAL A 75 -0.81 -2.92 7.92
C VAL A 75 0.52 -3.44 7.39
N SER A 76 1.33 -2.57 6.79
CA SER A 76 2.58 -2.99 6.17
C SER A 76 3.73 -2.03 6.49
N ASN A 77 4.96 -2.56 6.47
CA ASN A 77 6.16 -1.75 6.43
C ASN A 77 6.23 -0.95 5.11
N HIS A 78 6.94 0.19 5.12
CA HIS A 78 6.96 1.13 3.98
C HIS A 78 8.39 1.44 3.54
N GLN A 79 8.82 0.96 2.38
CA GLN A 79 10.20 1.05 1.91
C GLN A 79 10.37 1.71 0.53
N GLY A 80 9.42 1.49 -0.39
CA GLY A 80 9.57 1.93 -1.77
C GLY A 80 8.26 2.34 -2.44
N ALA A 81 8.18 2.11 -3.74
CA ALA A 81 6.97 2.30 -4.51
C ALA A 81 6.25 0.97 -4.78
N TRP A 82 6.99 -0.13 -4.83
CA TRP A 82 6.48 -1.45 -5.18
C TRP A 82 5.29 -1.87 -4.30
N GLU A 83 5.46 -1.82 -3.00
CA GLU A 83 4.42 -2.21 -2.05
C GLU A 83 3.19 -1.29 -2.12
N SER A 84 3.39 0.00 -2.46
CA SER A 84 2.28 0.93 -2.64
C SER A 84 1.40 0.56 -3.82
N PHE A 85 1.96 -0.06 -4.86
CA PHE A 85 1.21 -0.65 -5.97
C PHE A 85 0.66 -2.02 -5.59
N PHE A 86 1.51 -2.92 -5.11
CA PHE A 86 1.14 -4.32 -4.86
C PHE A 86 -0.02 -4.47 -3.88
N LEU A 87 -0.02 -3.73 -2.75
CA LEU A 87 -1.09 -3.85 -1.75
C LEU A 87 -2.47 -3.44 -2.28
N GLN A 88 -2.52 -2.60 -3.33
CA GLN A 88 -3.79 -2.25 -3.99
C GLN A 88 -4.40 -3.42 -4.78
N THR A 89 -3.66 -4.50 -5.00
CA THR A 89 -4.14 -5.68 -5.73
C THR A 89 -4.66 -6.79 -4.82
N LEU A 90 -4.45 -6.67 -3.51
CA LEU A 90 -4.77 -7.74 -2.56
C LEU A 90 -6.23 -7.76 -2.11
N TYR A 91 -6.90 -6.60 -2.06
CA TYR A 91 -8.23 -6.52 -1.47
C TYR A 91 -9.12 -5.45 -2.12
N PHE A 92 -10.39 -5.79 -2.38
CA PHE A 92 -11.37 -4.90 -3.00
C PHE A 92 -12.73 -4.98 -2.31
N PRO A 93 -13.37 -3.85 -1.96
CA PRO A 93 -12.82 -2.50 -2.07
C PRO A 93 -11.82 -2.18 -0.96
N SER A 94 -10.80 -1.40 -1.30
CA SER A 94 -9.82 -0.92 -0.33
C SER A 94 -9.55 0.58 -0.45
N SER A 95 -8.98 1.18 0.58
CA SER A 95 -8.62 2.61 0.59
C SER A 95 -7.30 2.83 1.28
N SER A 96 -6.34 3.38 0.55
CA SER A 96 -5.03 3.74 1.10
C SER A 96 -5.03 5.12 1.73
N ILE A 97 -4.17 5.29 2.75
CA ILE A 97 -3.83 6.59 3.30
C ILE A 97 -2.68 7.17 2.49
N ILE A 98 -2.92 8.28 1.81
CA ILE A 98 -1.96 8.90 0.91
C ILE A 98 -1.61 10.33 1.31
N LYS A 99 -0.51 10.83 0.76
CA LYS A 99 -0.12 12.24 0.85
C LYS A 99 -1.00 13.08 -0.05
N LYS A 100 -1.57 14.20 0.46
CA LYS A 100 -2.50 15.06 -0.30
C LYS A 100 -1.88 15.58 -1.61
N GLU A 101 -0.59 15.86 -1.61
CA GLU A 101 0.15 16.40 -2.75
C GLU A 101 0.17 15.46 -3.96
N LEU A 102 -0.05 14.16 -3.76
CA LEU A 102 -0.19 13.20 -4.88
C LEU A 102 -1.41 13.49 -5.75
N LEU A 103 -2.46 14.09 -5.17
CA LEU A 103 -3.68 14.44 -5.91
C LEU A 103 -3.48 15.60 -6.88
N TYR A 104 -2.38 16.35 -6.77
CA TYR A 104 -2.07 17.47 -7.66
C TYR A 104 -1.25 17.06 -8.89
N ILE A 105 -0.79 15.80 -8.96
CA ILE A 105 -0.09 15.29 -10.13
C ILE A 105 -1.10 15.14 -11.28
N PRO A 106 -0.90 15.82 -12.41
CA PRO A 106 -1.83 15.73 -13.55
C PRO A 106 -2.07 14.27 -13.96
N PHE A 107 -3.27 13.96 -14.42
CA PHE A 107 -3.77 12.63 -14.77
C PHE A 107 -3.73 11.64 -13.60
N PHE A 108 -2.55 11.27 -13.12
CA PHE A 108 -2.38 10.30 -12.03
C PHE A 108 -3.12 10.70 -10.76
N GLY A 109 -2.95 11.92 -10.29
CA GLY A 109 -3.61 12.43 -9.08
C GLY A 109 -5.12 12.52 -9.23
N TRP A 110 -5.62 12.89 -10.41
CA TRP A 110 -7.05 12.95 -10.71
C TRP A 110 -7.68 11.56 -10.73
N ALA A 111 -7.03 10.59 -11.40
CA ALA A 111 -7.46 9.19 -11.36
C ALA A 111 -7.42 8.63 -9.94
N LEU A 112 -6.35 8.95 -9.18
CA LEU A 112 -6.22 8.53 -7.79
C LEU A 112 -7.35 9.10 -6.91
N ALA A 113 -7.80 10.35 -7.16
CA ALA A 113 -8.95 10.94 -6.47
C ALA A 113 -10.25 10.15 -6.75
N CYS A 114 -10.45 9.66 -7.98
CA CYS A 114 -11.60 8.81 -8.35
C CYS A 114 -11.63 7.48 -7.56
N LEU A 115 -10.48 6.98 -7.13
CA LEU A 115 -10.36 5.78 -6.28
C LEU A 115 -10.65 6.06 -4.79
N LYS A 116 -10.95 7.30 -4.43
CA LYS A 116 -11.38 7.76 -3.09
C LYS A 116 -10.42 7.37 -1.95
N PRO A 117 -9.12 7.66 -2.02
CA PRO A 117 -8.19 7.42 -0.92
C PRO A 117 -8.43 8.37 0.25
N ILE A 118 -7.90 8.04 1.41
CA ILE A 118 -7.81 8.98 2.55
C ILE A 118 -6.55 9.82 2.37
N HIS A 119 -6.67 11.11 2.13
CA HIS A 119 -5.52 11.99 1.92
C HIS A 119 -5.21 12.85 3.13
N LEU A 120 -3.91 13.04 3.43
CA LEU A 120 -3.42 13.74 4.60
C LEU A 120 -2.43 14.85 4.26
N LYS A 121 -2.48 15.94 5.04
CA LYS A 121 -1.40 16.94 5.13
C LYS A 121 -0.49 16.55 6.30
N ARG A 122 0.71 16.04 6.01
CA ARG A 122 1.64 15.54 7.05
C ARG A 122 2.16 16.61 8.01
N SER A 123 2.08 17.89 7.66
CA SER A 123 2.48 19.02 8.51
C SER A 123 1.62 19.18 9.78
N LYS A 124 0.39 18.64 9.79
CA LYS A 124 -0.56 18.76 10.91
C LYS A 124 -0.87 17.37 11.49
N LYS A 125 0.06 16.81 12.28
CA LYS A 125 -0.03 15.41 12.77
C LYS A 125 -1.35 15.08 13.49
N LEU A 126 -1.77 15.88 14.48
CA LEU A 126 -2.99 15.63 15.25
C LEU A 126 -4.26 15.73 14.38
N VAL A 127 -4.34 16.75 13.52
CA VAL A 127 -5.48 16.92 12.60
C VAL A 127 -5.53 15.75 11.60
N SER A 128 -4.37 15.31 11.13
CA SER A 128 -4.24 14.16 10.24
C SER A 128 -4.69 12.87 10.91
N LEU A 129 -4.31 12.64 12.17
CA LEU A 129 -4.75 11.46 12.92
C LEU A 129 -6.28 11.46 13.11
N LYS A 130 -6.87 12.58 13.57
CA LYS A 130 -8.33 12.71 13.72
C LYS A 130 -9.04 12.41 12.39
N LYS A 131 -8.52 12.93 11.26
CA LYS A 131 -9.06 12.67 9.93
C LYS A 131 -8.96 11.19 9.55
N VAL A 132 -7.83 10.52 9.79
CA VAL A 132 -7.65 9.08 9.53
C VAL A 132 -8.69 8.27 10.29
N ILE A 133 -8.87 8.55 11.58
CA ILE A 133 -9.82 7.81 12.41
C ILE A 133 -11.26 8.05 11.93
N LYS A 134 -11.64 9.30 11.66
CA LYS A 134 -12.99 9.65 11.18
C LYS A 134 -13.29 9.01 9.81
N ASP A 135 -12.44 9.29 8.82
CA ASP A 135 -12.69 8.85 7.44
C ASP A 135 -12.46 7.33 7.29
N GLY A 136 -11.48 6.77 8.03
CA GLY A 136 -11.21 5.34 8.08
C GLY A 136 -12.38 4.56 8.69
N SER A 137 -12.91 4.98 9.85
CA SER A 137 -14.10 4.34 10.45
C SER A 137 -15.30 4.37 9.50
N LYS A 138 -15.54 5.50 8.82
CA LYS A 138 -16.62 5.60 7.84
C LYS A 138 -16.44 4.61 6.68
N LYS A 139 -15.19 4.39 6.23
CA LYS A 139 -14.90 3.44 5.15
C LYS A 139 -15.09 2.00 5.59
N LEU A 140 -14.57 1.62 6.75
CA LEU A 140 -14.73 0.28 7.33
C LEU A 140 -16.22 -0.05 7.52
N ALA A 141 -17.02 0.86 8.07
CA ALA A 141 -18.46 0.70 8.22
C ALA A 141 -19.22 0.54 6.87
N ASN A 142 -18.62 1.01 5.76
CA ASN A 142 -19.16 0.84 4.41
C ASN A 142 -18.53 -0.36 3.65
N GLY A 143 -17.92 -1.31 4.35
CA GLY A 143 -17.35 -2.51 3.73
C GLY A 143 -16.03 -2.26 2.97
N VAL A 144 -15.33 -1.15 3.24
CA VAL A 144 -14.07 -0.80 2.56
C VAL A 144 -12.90 -1.02 3.49
N SER A 145 -12.01 -1.95 3.15
CA SER A 145 -10.76 -2.21 3.88
C SER A 145 -9.79 -1.04 3.79
N LEU A 146 -8.86 -0.95 4.73
CA LEU A 146 -7.86 0.10 4.77
C LEU A 146 -6.46 -0.45 4.52
N ILE A 147 -5.63 0.30 3.78
CA ILE A 147 -4.20 0.03 3.64
C ILE A 147 -3.45 1.13 4.38
N ILE A 148 -2.70 0.75 5.40
CA ILE A 148 -1.99 1.67 6.30
C ILE A 148 -0.51 1.34 6.37
N PHE A 149 0.32 2.35 6.17
CA PHE A 149 1.75 2.32 6.47
C PHE A 149 1.98 3.13 7.76
N PRO A 150 1.97 2.47 8.93
CA PRO A 150 1.95 3.18 10.22
C PRO A 150 3.25 3.91 10.55
N GLU A 151 4.33 3.62 9.85
CA GLU A 151 5.59 4.37 9.87
C GLU A 151 5.43 5.83 9.41
N GLY A 152 4.37 6.14 8.65
CA GLY A 152 4.06 7.47 8.11
C GLY A 152 5.03 7.98 7.05
N THR A 153 6.16 7.32 6.84
CA THR A 153 7.16 7.66 5.82
C THR A 153 8.00 6.44 5.47
N ARG A 154 8.57 6.41 4.27
CA ARG A 154 9.41 5.30 3.82
C ARG A 154 10.69 5.18 4.64
N ALA A 155 11.00 3.96 5.08
CA ALA A 155 12.25 3.60 5.74
C ALA A 155 13.27 3.05 4.73
N ARG A 156 14.56 3.22 5.01
CA ARG A 156 15.60 2.51 4.26
C ARG A 156 15.72 1.09 4.84
N PRO A 157 15.76 0.02 4.02
CA PRO A 157 15.84 -1.35 4.51
C PRO A 157 16.94 -1.57 5.54
N GLN A 158 18.12 -0.97 5.32
CA GLN A 158 19.29 -1.10 6.19
C GLN A 158 19.13 -0.45 7.58
N LYS A 159 18.12 0.42 7.76
CA LYS A 159 17.82 1.09 9.03
C LYS A 159 16.73 0.39 9.84
N GLY A 160 16.22 -0.74 9.34
CA GLY A 160 15.10 -1.44 9.96
C GLY A 160 13.77 -0.69 9.85
N LEU A 161 12.82 -1.12 10.65
CA LEU A 161 11.48 -0.51 10.75
C LEU A 161 11.54 0.78 11.57
N LYS A 162 10.63 1.70 11.28
CA LYS A 162 10.33 2.84 12.15
C LYS A 162 9.21 2.50 13.12
N THR A 163 9.13 3.24 14.21
CA THR A 163 8.03 3.13 15.17
C THR A 163 6.67 3.34 14.47
N PHE A 164 5.69 2.53 14.86
CA PHE A 164 4.34 2.61 14.33
C PHE A 164 3.51 3.65 15.08
N SER A 165 2.72 4.41 14.33
CA SER A 165 1.67 5.24 14.90
C SER A 165 0.50 4.36 15.34
N ASN A 166 -0.19 4.73 16.43
CA ASN A 166 -1.34 3.95 16.94
C ASN A 166 -2.59 4.05 16.06
N SER A 167 -2.51 4.62 14.86
CA SER A 167 -3.68 4.82 13.99
C SER A 167 -4.36 3.51 13.57
N CYS A 168 -3.58 2.47 13.28
CA CYS A 168 -4.11 1.16 12.90
C CYS A 168 -4.81 0.48 14.08
N GLY A 169 -4.21 0.49 15.27
CA GLY A 169 -4.82 -0.07 16.47
C GLY A 169 -6.09 0.69 16.92
N LEU A 170 -6.07 2.04 16.86
CA LEU A 170 -7.26 2.85 17.14
C LEU A 170 -8.43 2.51 16.19
N LEU A 171 -8.15 2.33 14.90
CA LEU A 171 -9.17 1.96 13.92
C LEU A 171 -9.67 0.53 14.14
N SER A 172 -8.77 -0.41 14.42
CA SER A 172 -9.12 -1.81 14.69
C SER A 172 -10.06 -1.94 15.89
N VAL A 173 -9.66 -1.43 17.04
CA VAL A 173 -10.45 -1.51 18.28
C VAL A 173 -11.76 -0.77 18.15
N LYS A 174 -11.75 0.46 17.63
CA LYS A 174 -12.96 1.28 17.48
C LYS A 174 -14.02 0.64 16.59
N ASN A 175 -13.61 -0.09 15.56
CA ASN A 175 -14.53 -0.65 14.55
C ASN A 175 -14.67 -2.17 14.66
N ASN A 176 -14.00 -2.80 15.64
CA ASN A 176 -13.95 -4.25 15.84
C ASN A 176 -13.58 -5.01 14.56
N VAL A 177 -12.52 -4.56 13.87
CA VAL A 177 -12.01 -5.19 12.65
C VAL A 177 -10.57 -5.67 12.84
N PRO A 178 -10.15 -6.77 12.20
CA PRO A 178 -8.80 -7.28 12.35
C PRO A 178 -7.75 -6.40 11.66
N ILE A 179 -6.54 -6.42 12.21
CA ILE A 179 -5.33 -5.99 11.53
C ILE A 179 -4.72 -7.22 10.84
N ILE A 180 -4.45 -7.10 9.54
CA ILE A 180 -3.68 -8.08 8.78
C ILE A 180 -2.27 -7.52 8.59
N PRO A 181 -1.27 -8.06 9.31
CA PRO A 181 0.09 -7.58 9.19
C PRO A 181 0.74 -8.14 7.92
N ILE A 182 1.40 -7.28 7.16
CA ILE A 182 2.08 -7.62 5.91
C ILE A 182 3.52 -7.16 6.00
N CYS A 183 4.45 -8.08 5.78
CA CYS A 183 5.88 -7.82 5.75
C CYS A 183 6.46 -8.07 4.37
N HIS A 184 7.38 -7.22 3.91
CA HIS A 184 8.05 -7.38 2.63
C HIS A 184 9.45 -6.75 2.65
N ASN A 185 10.32 -7.16 1.71
CA ASN A 185 11.67 -6.63 1.50
C ASN A 185 11.81 -5.82 0.19
N SER A 186 10.74 -5.27 -0.33
CA SER A 186 10.70 -4.60 -1.65
C SER A 186 11.71 -3.45 -1.81
N GLY A 187 12.06 -2.79 -0.70
CA GLY A 187 13.02 -1.70 -0.71
C GLY A 187 14.46 -2.09 -1.07
N LEU A 188 14.79 -3.37 -1.06
CA LEU A 188 16.08 -3.87 -1.57
C LEU A 188 16.15 -3.76 -3.10
N PHE A 189 15.03 -3.96 -3.78
CA PHE A 189 14.94 -4.07 -5.24
C PHE A 189 14.43 -2.80 -5.91
N TRP A 190 13.42 -2.13 -5.32
CA TRP A 190 12.92 -0.83 -5.79
C TRP A 190 13.05 0.21 -4.67
N LYS A 191 14.27 0.68 -4.46
CA LYS A 191 14.60 1.67 -3.42
C LYS A 191 13.82 2.97 -3.61
N ASN A 192 13.40 3.57 -2.51
CA ASN A 192 12.75 4.88 -2.53
C ASN A 192 13.61 5.94 -3.24
N ARG A 193 13.03 6.66 -4.19
CA ARG A 193 13.67 7.71 -5.00
C ARG A 193 14.86 7.24 -5.85
N ALA A 194 15.14 5.95 -5.94
CA ALA A 194 16.21 5.45 -6.80
C ALA A 194 15.72 5.27 -8.24
N PHE A 195 16.53 5.70 -9.18
CA PHE A 195 16.28 5.46 -10.60
C PHE A 195 16.43 3.98 -10.94
N ASN A 196 17.52 3.37 -10.47
CA ASN A 196 17.84 1.98 -10.75
C ASN A 196 17.02 1.00 -9.91
N LYS A 197 16.53 -0.07 -10.55
CA LYS A 197 15.95 -1.25 -9.94
C LYS A 197 17.02 -2.35 -9.86
N HIS A 198 16.98 -3.14 -8.81
CA HIS A 198 17.90 -4.24 -8.59
C HIS A 198 17.14 -5.55 -8.80
N SER A 199 17.70 -6.46 -9.61
CA SER A 199 17.10 -7.78 -9.81
C SER A 199 17.08 -8.59 -8.51
N GLY A 200 16.11 -9.48 -8.38
CA GLY A 200 15.96 -10.40 -7.25
C GLY A 200 14.51 -10.68 -6.94
N GLU A 201 14.27 -11.33 -5.81
CA GLU A 201 12.95 -11.77 -5.41
C GLU A 201 12.43 -11.00 -4.20
N ILE A 202 11.29 -10.33 -4.37
CA ILE A 202 10.55 -9.72 -3.27
C ILE A 202 9.76 -10.81 -2.55
N LYS A 203 10.01 -10.98 -1.27
CA LYS A 203 9.24 -11.86 -0.40
C LYS A 203 8.14 -11.04 0.27
N VAL A 204 6.90 -11.53 0.19
CA VAL A 204 5.74 -10.94 0.85
C VAL A 204 5.18 -11.99 1.81
N LEU A 205 5.10 -11.63 3.08
CA LEU A 205 4.48 -12.45 4.12
C LEU A 205 3.22 -11.76 4.61
N ILE A 206 2.11 -12.48 4.65
CA ILE A 206 0.81 -12.02 5.16
C ILE A 206 0.50 -12.83 6.41
N GLY A 207 0.40 -12.15 7.55
CA GLY A 207 0.12 -12.79 8.82
C GLY A 207 -1.36 -13.03 9.06
N ALA A 208 -1.66 -13.90 10.03
CA ALA A 208 -3.02 -14.14 10.49
C ALA A 208 -3.68 -12.86 11.03
N PRO A 209 -5.02 -12.77 11.02
CA PRO A 209 -5.76 -11.65 11.59
C PRO A 209 -5.39 -11.40 13.06
N LEU A 210 -5.07 -10.17 13.40
CA LEU A 210 -4.70 -9.74 14.76
C LEU A 210 -5.77 -8.82 15.33
N TYR A 211 -6.14 -9.09 16.58
CA TYR A 211 -6.98 -8.24 17.43
C TYR A 211 -6.18 -7.82 18.66
N GLY A 212 -6.51 -6.68 19.23
CA GLY A 212 -5.92 -6.20 20.47
C GLY A 212 -6.96 -5.78 21.48
N GLU A 213 -6.63 -5.88 22.77
CA GLU A 213 -7.46 -5.42 23.88
C GLU A 213 -7.64 -3.89 23.85
N ASN A 214 -6.62 -3.19 23.38
CA ASN A 214 -6.63 -1.75 23.21
C ASN A 214 -5.77 -1.35 21.99
N ALA A 215 -5.82 -0.08 21.62
CA ALA A 215 -5.13 0.44 20.44
C ALA A 215 -3.62 0.25 20.46
N LYS A 216 -3.00 0.34 21.64
CA LYS A 216 -1.55 0.15 21.79
C LYS A 216 -1.18 -1.32 21.63
N ASP A 217 -1.95 -2.22 22.25
CA ASP A 217 -1.75 -3.66 22.13
C ASP A 217 -1.91 -4.14 20.70
N ALA A 218 -2.99 -3.75 20.00
CA ALA A 218 -3.22 -4.08 18.60
C ALA A 218 -2.06 -3.60 17.68
N THR A 219 -1.60 -2.36 17.92
CA THR A 219 -0.46 -1.79 17.17
C THR A 219 0.83 -2.54 17.45
N ASN A 220 1.10 -2.87 18.71
CA ASN A 220 2.31 -3.59 19.11
C ASN A 220 2.35 -5.02 18.56
N LYS A 221 1.21 -5.74 18.59
CA LYS A 221 1.10 -7.08 17.97
C LYS A 221 1.47 -7.03 16.49
N ALA A 222 0.93 -6.05 15.74
CA ALA A 222 1.25 -5.87 14.34
C ALA A 222 2.73 -5.48 14.12
N PHE A 223 3.27 -4.57 14.93
CA PHE A 223 4.67 -4.17 14.86
C PHE A 223 5.60 -5.35 15.11
N ASN A 224 5.40 -6.09 16.21
CA ASN A 224 6.25 -7.21 16.60
C ASN A 224 6.24 -8.33 15.54
N TRP A 225 5.06 -8.62 14.98
CA TRP A 225 4.95 -9.61 13.91
C TRP A 225 5.73 -9.17 12.66
N ILE A 226 5.55 -7.91 12.22
CA ILE A 226 6.27 -7.38 11.05
C ILE A 226 7.78 -7.30 11.34
N GLU A 227 8.20 -6.86 12.52
CA GLU A 227 9.62 -6.75 12.88
C GLU A 227 10.33 -8.11 12.88
N LYS A 228 9.70 -9.12 13.47
CA LYS A 228 10.22 -10.49 13.47
C LYS A 228 10.44 -10.99 12.05
N ASN A 229 9.39 -10.96 11.23
CA ASN A 229 9.44 -11.44 9.86
C ASN A 229 10.35 -10.59 8.95
N PHE A 230 10.46 -9.29 9.22
CA PHE A 230 11.37 -8.40 8.48
C PHE A 230 12.83 -8.79 8.67
N LYS A 231 13.24 -9.22 9.86
CA LYS A 231 14.60 -9.71 10.15
C LYS A 231 14.91 -11.03 9.42
N GLU A 232 13.87 -11.84 9.16
CA GLU A 232 14.01 -13.14 8.48
C GLU A 232 14.13 -13.03 6.96
N ILE A 233 13.53 -11.99 6.35
CA ILE A 233 13.47 -11.86 4.88
C ILE A 233 14.43 -10.83 4.29
N ASN A 234 15.12 -10.00 5.12
CA ASN A 234 16.15 -9.05 4.73
C ASN A 234 17.53 -9.60 5.09
#